data_88620eeca5549644d87403b3ca1b319e
#
_entry.id   88620eeca5549644d87403b3ca1b319e
#
_cell.length_a   1.000
_cell.length_b   1.000
_cell.length_c   1.000
_cell.angle_alpha   90.00
_cell.angle_beta   90.00
_cell.angle_gamma   90.00
#
_symmetry.space_group_name_H-M   'P 1'
#
loop_
_entity.id
_entity.type
_entity.pdbx_description
1 polymer ?
#
loop_
_entity_poly.entity_id
_entity_poly.type
_entity_poly.pdbx_seq_one_letter_code
_entity_poly.pdbx_strand_id
1 'polypeptide(L)'
;MREATVYLLRIPGAGELPLSRRERERKAVESIIREVFGPEAALHHDDNGAPYLDGTATGTFISVSHSASTACVAVRNGSAVGVDIETGRSQLRSVAARFLSPDEQAIFTSDTALLTAWTSKEAAFKAASEPRLVISDIRLSSDMTSAATPSGQRFALFHHPIGDSSMITIAIPYA
;
A
#
# COMPACT_ATOMS: atom_id res chain seq x y z
N MET A 1 -13.23 -16.18 -5.73
CA MET A 1 -12.05 -15.31 -5.46
C MET A 1 -12.27 -14.73 -4.06
N ARG A 2 -11.32 -14.87 -3.12
CA ARG A 2 -11.49 -14.26 -1.79
C ARG A 2 -11.17 -12.76 -1.93
N GLU A 3 -12.10 -11.93 -1.49
CA GLU A 3 -12.01 -10.48 -1.58
C GLU A 3 -11.01 -9.92 -0.55
N ALA A 4 -10.42 -8.78 -0.86
CA ALA A 4 -9.68 -7.97 0.11
C ALA A 4 -10.61 -6.87 0.63
N THR A 5 -10.62 -6.66 1.94
CA THR A 5 -11.36 -5.55 2.57
C THR A 5 -10.37 -4.45 2.94
N VAL A 6 -10.70 -3.21 2.64
CA VAL A 6 -9.86 -2.05 2.94
C VAL A 6 -10.59 -1.13 3.91
N TYR A 7 -9.93 -0.80 5.00
CA TYR A 7 -10.39 0.10 6.04
C TYR A 7 -9.62 1.40 5.99
N LEU A 8 -10.32 2.52 6.09
CA LEU A 8 -9.75 3.84 6.03
C LEU A 8 -10.12 4.63 7.28
N LEU A 9 -9.18 5.40 7.83
CA LEU A 9 -9.42 6.31 8.93
C LEU A 9 -8.69 7.64 8.69
N ARG A 10 -9.38 8.75 8.91
CA ARG A 10 -8.76 10.07 8.85
C ARG A 10 -7.72 10.22 9.96
N ILE A 11 -6.54 10.66 9.61
CA ILE A 11 -5.51 11.04 10.58
C ILE A 11 -5.75 12.50 10.99
N PRO A 12 -5.92 12.79 12.28
CA PRO A 12 -6.09 14.17 12.75
C PRO A 12 -4.89 15.07 12.40
N GLY A 13 -5.17 16.32 12.06
CA GLY A 13 -4.15 17.32 11.75
C GLY A 13 -3.27 17.70 12.95
N ALA A 14 -2.19 18.45 12.68
CA ALA A 14 -1.23 18.85 13.73
C ALA A 14 -1.83 19.71 14.84
N GLY A 15 -2.91 20.46 14.56
CA GLY A 15 -3.61 21.29 15.53
C GLY A 15 -4.73 20.60 16.30
N GLU A 16 -5.10 19.37 15.93
CA GLU A 16 -6.22 18.65 16.54
C GLU A 16 -5.80 17.78 17.73
N LEU A 17 -4.57 17.30 17.74
CA LEU A 17 -4.02 16.50 18.84
C LEU A 17 -2.58 16.92 19.14
N PRO A 18 -2.17 16.98 20.43
CA PRO A 18 -0.80 17.31 20.84
C PRO A 18 0.15 16.12 20.67
N LEU A 19 0.18 15.53 19.47
CA LEU A 19 0.97 14.35 19.12
C LEU A 19 1.84 14.65 17.90
N SER A 20 3.00 14.02 17.82
CA SER A 20 3.82 14.03 16.62
C SER A 20 3.08 13.40 15.44
N ARG A 21 3.52 13.70 14.22
CA ARG A 21 2.94 13.10 13.01
C ARG A 21 2.96 11.57 13.08
N ARG A 22 4.11 10.98 13.45
CA ARG A 22 4.27 9.52 13.57
C ARG A 22 3.30 8.89 14.58
N GLU A 23 3.09 9.55 15.72
CA GLU A 23 2.16 9.06 16.74
C GLU A 23 0.71 9.11 16.25
N ARG A 24 0.31 10.16 15.51
CA ARG A 24 -1.03 10.24 14.94
C ARG A 24 -1.26 9.15 13.88
N GLU A 25 -0.28 8.93 12.99
CA GLU A 25 -0.31 7.87 11.98
C GLU A 25 -0.44 6.49 12.65
N ARG A 26 0.41 6.20 13.63
CA ARG A 26 0.38 4.94 14.39
C ARG A 26 -0.96 4.73 15.09
N LYS A 27 -1.45 5.74 15.82
CA LYS A 27 -2.74 5.65 16.53
C LYS A 27 -3.92 5.44 15.58
N ALA A 28 -3.91 6.04 14.41
CA ALA A 28 -4.96 5.82 13.43
C ALA A 28 -4.97 4.36 12.93
N VAL A 29 -3.81 3.79 12.64
CA VAL A 29 -3.69 2.37 12.28
C VAL A 29 -4.14 1.46 13.43
N GLU A 30 -3.65 1.71 14.67
CA GLU A 30 -4.07 0.95 15.86
C GLU A 30 -5.59 1.02 16.09
N SER A 31 -6.22 2.17 15.82
CA SER A 31 -7.67 2.32 15.94
C SER A 31 -8.41 1.45 14.93
N ILE A 32 -7.96 1.40 13.68
CA ILE A 32 -8.54 0.48 12.68
C ILE A 32 -8.39 -0.98 13.14
N ILE A 33 -7.20 -1.37 13.61
CA ILE A 33 -6.91 -2.73 14.04
C ILE A 33 -7.84 -3.15 15.18
N ARG A 34 -8.01 -2.30 16.20
CA ARG A 34 -8.88 -2.60 17.36
C ARG A 34 -10.35 -2.64 16.98
N GLU A 35 -10.78 -1.79 16.08
CA GLU A 35 -12.17 -1.78 15.60
C GLU A 35 -12.50 -3.07 14.82
N VAL A 36 -11.57 -3.55 14.00
CA VAL A 36 -11.78 -4.67 13.09
C VAL A 36 -11.55 -6.02 13.77
N PHE A 37 -10.57 -6.12 14.67
CA PHE A 37 -10.10 -7.38 15.26
C PHE A 37 -10.33 -7.47 16.77
N GLY A 38 -10.83 -6.42 17.39
CA GLY A 38 -11.09 -6.36 18.83
C GLY A 38 -10.04 -5.56 19.60
N PRO A 39 -10.38 -5.18 20.86
CA PRO A 39 -9.57 -4.23 21.65
C PRO A 39 -8.18 -4.77 22.03
N GLU A 40 -8.01 -6.08 22.08
CA GLU A 40 -6.74 -6.73 22.42
C GLU A 40 -5.83 -6.97 21.19
N ALA A 41 -6.32 -6.69 19.97
CA ALA A 41 -5.52 -6.88 18.77
C ALA A 41 -4.36 -5.89 18.73
N ALA A 42 -3.16 -6.40 18.45
CA ALA A 42 -1.94 -5.63 18.35
C ALA A 42 -1.23 -5.90 17.02
N LEU A 43 -0.76 -4.81 16.42
CA LEU A 43 0.04 -4.86 15.19
C LEU A 43 1.50 -5.04 15.53
N HIS A 44 2.10 -6.06 14.95
CA HIS A 44 3.53 -6.37 15.02
C HIS A 44 4.16 -6.32 13.63
N HIS A 45 5.47 -6.38 13.59
CA HIS A 45 6.24 -6.50 12.35
C HIS A 45 7.23 -7.64 12.50
N ASP A 46 7.39 -8.44 11.47
CA ASP A 46 8.42 -9.48 11.41
C ASP A 46 9.82 -8.88 11.14
N ASP A 47 10.82 -9.73 11.07
CA ASP A 47 12.22 -9.34 10.82
C ASP A 47 12.43 -8.65 9.45
N ASN A 48 11.50 -8.81 8.50
CA ASN A 48 11.50 -8.17 7.20
C ASN A 48 10.67 -6.88 7.16
N GLY A 49 10.02 -6.52 8.29
CA GLY A 49 9.16 -5.36 8.40
C GLY A 49 7.72 -5.60 7.91
N ALA A 50 7.34 -6.84 7.58
CA ALA A 50 5.98 -7.15 7.18
C ALA A 50 5.03 -7.15 8.39
N PRO A 51 3.86 -6.48 8.29
CA PRO A 51 2.92 -6.39 9.39
C PRO A 51 2.17 -7.72 9.61
N TYR A 52 1.96 -8.08 10.87
CA TYR A 52 1.12 -9.19 11.26
C TYR A 52 0.35 -8.89 12.57
N LEU A 53 -0.68 -9.69 12.87
CA LEU A 53 -1.49 -9.56 14.07
C LEU A 53 -1.42 -10.84 14.89
N ASP A 54 -1.21 -10.70 16.19
CA ASP A 54 -1.34 -11.81 17.12
C ASP A 54 -2.79 -12.24 17.29
N GLY A 55 -3.00 -13.55 17.48
CA GLY A 55 -4.32 -14.11 17.81
C GLY A 55 -5.34 -14.10 16.67
N THR A 56 -4.96 -13.71 15.44
CA THR A 56 -5.85 -13.81 14.29
C THR A 56 -5.90 -15.23 13.72
N ALA A 57 -6.96 -15.53 12.97
CA ALA A 57 -7.08 -16.81 12.28
C ALA A 57 -5.89 -17.05 11.35
N THR A 58 -5.36 -18.28 11.36
CA THR A 58 -4.28 -18.70 10.46
C THR A 58 -4.65 -18.38 9.01
N GLY A 59 -3.74 -17.70 8.31
CA GLY A 59 -3.95 -17.27 6.92
C GLY A 59 -4.66 -15.92 6.76
N THR A 60 -4.77 -15.12 7.80
CA THR A 60 -5.12 -13.69 7.69
C THR A 60 -3.88 -12.89 7.35
N PHE A 61 -3.93 -12.19 6.22
CA PHE A 61 -2.87 -11.29 5.75
C PHE A 61 -3.35 -9.86 5.87
N ILE A 62 -2.44 -8.97 6.29
CA ILE A 62 -2.70 -7.54 6.40
C ILE A 62 -1.63 -6.75 5.67
N SER A 63 -2.00 -5.58 5.20
CA SER A 63 -1.07 -4.57 4.68
C SER A 63 -1.48 -3.20 5.17
N VAL A 64 -0.52 -2.36 5.51
CA VAL A 64 -0.73 -1.06 6.11
C VAL A 64 -0.07 0.01 5.26
N SER A 65 -0.76 1.13 5.09
CA SER A 65 -0.21 2.35 4.51
C SER A 65 -0.86 3.59 5.13
N HIS A 66 -0.24 4.73 4.96
CA HIS A 66 -0.82 6.01 5.35
C HIS A 66 -0.30 7.14 4.47
N SER A 67 -1.17 8.09 4.17
CA SER A 67 -0.82 9.39 3.63
C SER A 67 -0.70 10.43 4.76
N ALA A 68 -0.59 11.70 4.42
CA ALA A 68 -0.57 12.78 5.42
C ALA A 68 -1.89 12.87 6.23
N SER A 69 -3.02 12.44 5.68
CA SER A 69 -4.35 12.64 6.25
C SER A 69 -5.18 11.36 6.41
N THR A 70 -4.71 10.22 5.93
CA THR A 70 -5.49 8.98 5.92
C THR A 70 -4.62 7.77 6.22
N ALA A 71 -5.03 6.96 7.20
CA ALA A 71 -4.51 5.63 7.46
C ALA A 71 -5.34 4.60 6.67
N CYS A 72 -4.67 3.57 6.18
CA CYS A 72 -5.26 2.53 5.36
C CYS A 72 -4.76 1.16 5.81
N VAL A 73 -5.69 0.23 6.05
CA VAL A 73 -5.39 -1.17 6.37
C VAL A 73 -6.16 -2.07 5.41
N ALA A 74 -5.45 -2.90 4.66
CA ALA A 74 -6.05 -3.94 3.84
C ALA A 74 -5.96 -5.29 4.57
N VAL A 75 -7.03 -6.07 4.51
CA VAL A 75 -7.15 -7.40 5.13
C VAL A 75 -7.61 -8.40 4.07
N ARG A 76 -6.95 -9.56 4.03
CA ARG A 76 -7.33 -10.65 3.15
C ARG A 76 -7.08 -12.00 3.80
N ASN A 77 -7.99 -12.95 3.60
CA ASN A 77 -7.83 -14.32 4.08
C ASN A 77 -7.33 -15.24 2.96
N GLY A 78 -6.34 -16.04 3.25
CA GLY A 78 -5.85 -17.13 2.41
C GLY A 78 -4.73 -16.77 1.43
N SER A 79 -4.43 -15.50 1.20
CA SER A 79 -3.23 -15.09 0.46
C SER A 79 -2.84 -13.65 0.76
N ALA A 80 -1.61 -13.28 0.42
CA ALA A 80 -1.08 -11.95 0.62
C ALA A 80 -1.94 -10.84 -0.03
N VAL A 81 -1.83 -9.66 0.51
CA VAL A 81 -2.40 -8.42 0.01
C VAL A 81 -1.40 -7.29 0.24
N GLY A 82 -1.31 -6.37 -0.68
CA GLY A 82 -0.58 -5.12 -0.50
C GLY A 82 -1.49 -3.93 -0.69
N VAL A 83 -1.30 -2.89 0.09
CA VAL A 83 -2.01 -1.62 -0.09
C VAL A 83 -1.04 -0.47 0.01
N ASP A 84 -1.23 0.51 -0.84
CA ASP A 84 -0.57 1.80 -0.70
C ASP A 84 -1.54 2.96 -0.92
N ILE A 85 -1.37 4.02 -0.13
CA ILE A 85 -2.12 5.28 -0.24
C ILE A 85 -1.16 6.44 -0.26
N GLU A 86 -1.26 7.27 -1.30
CA GLU A 86 -0.45 8.47 -1.44
C GLU A 86 -1.28 9.66 -1.92
N THR A 87 -0.84 10.84 -1.51
CA THR A 87 -1.33 12.10 -2.04
C THR A 87 -0.37 12.60 -3.11
N GLY A 88 -0.90 13.07 -4.23
CA GLY A 88 -0.11 13.56 -5.35
C GLY A 88 0.88 14.64 -4.92
N ARG A 89 2.14 14.47 -5.32
CA ARG A 89 3.24 15.40 -5.05
C ARG A 89 3.96 15.69 -6.36
N SER A 90 4.20 16.95 -6.62
CA SER A 90 5.01 17.39 -7.78
C SER A 90 6.42 16.75 -7.79
N GLN A 91 6.90 16.33 -6.63
CA GLN A 91 8.20 15.66 -6.47
C GLN A 91 8.27 14.27 -7.14
N LEU A 92 7.14 13.58 -7.38
CA LEU A 92 7.16 12.28 -8.05
C LEU A 92 7.79 12.35 -9.43
N ARG A 93 7.56 13.45 -10.17
CA ARG A 93 8.18 13.68 -11.48
C ARG A 93 9.70 13.73 -11.41
N SER A 94 10.27 14.38 -10.40
CA SER A 94 11.72 14.52 -10.24
C SER A 94 12.43 13.23 -9.83
N VAL A 95 11.68 12.27 -9.25
CA VAL A 95 12.22 10.99 -8.80
C VAL A 95 11.73 9.80 -9.62
N ALA A 96 10.97 10.03 -10.69
CA ALA A 96 10.38 8.99 -11.53
C ALA A 96 11.39 7.93 -11.98
N ALA A 97 12.58 8.35 -12.40
CA ALA A 97 13.67 7.45 -12.82
C ALA A 97 14.21 6.53 -11.70
N ARG A 98 13.84 6.76 -10.43
CA ARG A 98 14.24 5.89 -9.32
C ARG A 98 13.33 4.69 -9.12
N PHE A 99 12.11 4.73 -9.68
CA PHE A 99 11.14 3.66 -9.52
C PHE A 99 10.54 3.17 -10.83
N LEU A 100 10.64 3.94 -11.93
CA LEU A 100 10.16 3.54 -13.26
C LEU A 100 11.33 3.09 -14.14
N SER A 101 11.10 2.02 -14.92
CA SER A 101 11.99 1.66 -16.03
C SER A 101 11.93 2.70 -17.15
N PRO A 102 12.90 2.73 -18.09
CA PRO A 102 12.83 3.64 -19.23
C PRO A 102 11.54 3.52 -20.05
N ASP A 103 11.04 2.30 -20.27
CA ASP A 103 9.79 2.06 -21.00
C ASP A 103 8.58 2.60 -20.24
N GLU A 104 8.53 2.40 -18.91
CA GLU A 104 7.46 2.94 -18.06
C GLU A 104 7.49 4.48 -18.03
N GLN A 105 8.68 5.10 -18.00
CA GLN A 105 8.83 6.56 -18.07
C GLN A 105 8.30 7.15 -19.38
N ALA A 106 8.43 6.41 -20.48
CA ALA A 106 7.89 6.85 -21.77
C ALA A 106 6.34 6.81 -21.82
N ILE A 107 5.71 5.95 -20.99
CA ILE A 107 4.27 5.76 -20.97
C ILE A 107 3.62 6.63 -19.87
N PHE A 108 4.16 6.61 -18.65
CA PHE A 108 3.56 7.23 -17.47
C PHE A 108 4.06 8.67 -17.28
N THR A 109 3.53 9.60 -18.04
CA THR A 109 4.04 10.99 -18.11
C THR A 109 3.22 12.03 -17.34
N SER A 110 1.94 11.77 -17.04
CA SER A 110 1.09 12.67 -16.25
C SER A 110 1.32 12.49 -14.75
N ASP A 111 1.03 13.52 -13.95
CA ASP A 111 1.16 13.43 -12.49
C ASP A 111 0.25 12.35 -11.89
N THR A 112 -0.96 12.17 -12.43
CA THR A 112 -1.85 11.07 -12.04
C THR A 112 -1.26 9.71 -12.39
N ALA A 113 -0.70 9.54 -13.60
CA ALA A 113 -0.05 8.29 -13.98
C ALA A 113 1.18 7.99 -13.11
N LEU A 114 1.98 8.98 -12.76
CA LEU A 114 3.12 8.83 -11.87
C LEU A 114 2.69 8.43 -10.45
N LEU A 115 1.62 9.04 -9.93
CA LEU A 115 1.06 8.70 -8.63
C LEU A 115 0.51 7.27 -8.63
N THR A 116 -0.25 6.90 -9.67
CA THR A 116 -0.80 5.55 -9.82
C THR A 116 0.32 4.52 -9.94
N ALA A 117 1.35 4.78 -10.74
CA ALA A 117 2.50 3.89 -10.89
C ALA A 117 3.29 3.72 -9.58
N TRP A 118 3.49 4.80 -8.82
CA TRP A 118 4.14 4.75 -7.52
C TRP A 118 3.36 3.87 -6.54
N THR A 119 2.07 4.17 -6.32
CA THR A 119 1.22 3.39 -5.40
C THR A 119 1.07 1.93 -5.84
N SER A 120 1.07 1.66 -7.16
CA SER A 120 1.04 0.31 -7.72
C SER A 120 2.28 -0.51 -7.36
N LYS A 121 3.46 0.07 -7.52
CA LYS A 121 4.71 -0.61 -7.21
C LYS A 121 4.88 -0.81 -5.70
N GLU A 122 4.52 0.19 -4.88
CA GLU A 122 4.52 0.07 -3.41
C GLU A 122 3.54 -1.02 -2.93
N ALA A 123 2.32 -1.06 -3.47
CA ALA A 123 1.35 -2.09 -3.12
C ALA A 123 1.82 -3.48 -3.54
N ALA A 124 2.36 -3.63 -4.77
CA ALA A 124 2.90 -4.90 -5.24
C ALA A 124 4.12 -5.34 -4.41
N PHE A 125 5.01 -4.40 -4.03
CA PHE A 125 6.14 -4.66 -3.15
C PHE A 125 5.70 -5.22 -1.79
N LYS A 126 4.68 -4.61 -1.17
CA LYS A 126 4.12 -5.06 0.12
C LYS A 126 3.44 -6.43 0.02
N ALA A 127 2.89 -6.78 -1.15
CA ALA A 127 2.26 -8.09 -1.37
C ALA A 127 3.26 -9.19 -1.75
N ALA A 128 4.45 -8.81 -2.21
CA ALA A 128 5.45 -9.74 -2.68
C ALA A 128 6.15 -10.46 -1.52
N SER A 129 6.53 -11.72 -1.77
CA SER A 129 7.33 -12.54 -0.86
C SER A 129 8.76 -12.78 -1.39
N GLU A 130 9.27 -11.88 -2.20
CA GLU A 130 10.56 -12.00 -2.88
C GLU A 130 11.66 -11.33 -2.05
N PRO A 131 12.67 -12.08 -1.56
CA PRO A 131 13.79 -11.51 -0.83
C PRO A 131 14.59 -10.53 -1.68
N ARG A 132 15.00 -9.41 -1.09
CA ARG A 132 15.81 -8.35 -1.73
C ARG A 132 15.13 -7.65 -2.91
N LEU A 133 13.82 -7.82 -3.08
CA LEU A 133 13.08 -7.06 -4.06
C LEU A 133 13.25 -5.56 -3.80
N VAL A 134 13.44 -4.77 -4.85
CA VAL A 134 13.38 -3.31 -4.79
C VAL A 134 12.26 -2.81 -5.71
N ILE A 135 11.67 -1.68 -5.36
CA ILE A 135 10.49 -1.13 -6.05
C ILE A 135 10.74 -0.92 -7.56
N SER A 136 11.96 -0.53 -7.92
CA SER A 136 12.35 -0.32 -9.34
C SER A 136 12.35 -1.61 -10.17
N ASP A 137 12.43 -2.79 -9.54
CA ASP A 137 12.44 -4.07 -10.25
C ASP A 137 11.04 -4.53 -10.65
N ILE A 138 10.03 -4.03 -9.96
CA ILE A 138 8.63 -4.34 -10.26
C ILE A 138 8.25 -3.71 -11.61
N ARG A 139 7.65 -4.46 -12.51
CA ARG A 139 7.18 -4.01 -13.82
C ARG A 139 5.67 -3.93 -13.85
N LEU A 140 5.16 -2.80 -14.34
CA LEU A 140 3.73 -2.55 -14.53
C LEU A 140 3.34 -2.85 -15.97
N SER A 141 2.12 -3.36 -16.17
CA SER A 141 1.50 -3.35 -17.50
C SER A 141 1.23 -1.91 -17.95
N SER A 142 1.13 -1.67 -19.25
CA SER A 142 0.92 -0.32 -19.82
C SER A 142 -0.39 0.34 -19.37
N ASP A 143 -1.39 -0.47 -19.02
CA ASP A 143 -2.68 -0.04 -18.46
C ASP A 143 -2.71 -0.01 -16.93
N MET A 144 -1.59 -0.34 -16.29
CA MET A 144 -1.42 -0.45 -14.83
C MET A 144 -2.42 -1.40 -14.14
N THR A 145 -3.03 -2.34 -14.84
CA THR A 145 -3.93 -3.34 -14.24
C THR A 145 -3.20 -4.51 -13.59
N SER A 146 -1.91 -4.66 -13.88
CA SER A 146 -1.06 -5.71 -13.31
C SER A 146 0.36 -5.27 -13.04
N ALA A 147 1.00 -5.99 -12.10
CA ALA A 147 2.42 -5.87 -11.80
C ALA A 147 3.09 -7.25 -11.81
N ALA A 148 4.39 -7.29 -12.05
CA ALA A 148 5.21 -8.50 -11.97
C ALA A 148 6.57 -8.20 -11.33
N THR A 149 7.09 -9.15 -10.54
CA THR A 149 8.43 -9.12 -9.98
C THR A 149 9.42 -9.90 -10.86
N PRO A 150 10.75 -9.74 -10.66
CA PRO A 150 11.76 -10.50 -11.37
C PRO A 150 11.63 -12.03 -11.22
N SER A 151 11.16 -12.52 -10.07
CA SER A 151 10.91 -13.96 -9.86
C SER A 151 9.65 -14.48 -10.58
N GLY A 152 8.88 -13.58 -11.20
CA GLY A 152 7.67 -13.96 -11.93
C GLY A 152 6.40 -13.95 -11.08
N GLN A 153 6.44 -13.48 -9.82
CA GLN A 153 5.21 -13.24 -9.07
C GLN A 153 4.40 -12.15 -9.79
N ARG A 154 3.09 -12.38 -9.94
CA ARG A 154 2.18 -11.46 -10.63
C ARG A 154 1.06 -11.01 -9.72
N PHE A 155 0.64 -9.76 -9.88
CA PHE A 155 -0.39 -9.11 -9.05
C PHE A 155 -1.44 -8.45 -9.93
N ALA A 156 -2.71 -8.62 -9.60
CA ALA A 156 -3.78 -7.76 -10.07
C ALA A 156 -3.76 -6.45 -9.26
N LEU A 157 -3.95 -5.32 -9.92
CA LEU A 157 -3.94 -3.99 -9.31
C LEU A 157 -5.32 -3.37 -9.41
N PHE A 158 -5.77 -2.80 -8.28
CA PHE A 158 -7.05 -2.10 -8.17
C PHE A 158 -6.80 -0.69 -7.65
N HIS A 159 -7.23 0.30 -8.43
CA HIS A 159 -6.98 1.71 -8.14
C HIS A 159 -8.26 2.41 -7.70
N HIS A 160 -8.17 3.16 -6.60
CA HIS A 160 -9.27 3.94 -6.06
C HIS A 160 -8.81 5.37 -5.80
N PRO A 161 -9.20 6.34 -6.65
CA PRO A 161 -8.93 7.75 -6.36
C PRO A 161 -9.73 8.21 -5.14
N ILE A 162 -9.09 9.00 -4.27
CA ILE A 162 -9.73 9.62 -3.11
C ILE A 162 -9.63 11.13 -3.25
N GLY A 163 -10.79 11.78 -3.42
CA GLY A 163 -10.80 13.19 -3.78
C GLY A 163 -10.01 13.46 -5.05
N ASP A 164 -9.50 14.68 -5.19
CA ASP A 164 -8.86 15.13 -6.43
C ASP A 164 -7.36 14.80 -6.52
N SER A 165 -6.73 14.37 -5.42
CA SER A 165 -5.27 14.32 -5.35
C SER A 165 -4.68 13.09 -4.69
N SER A 166 -5.48 12.15 -4.19
CA SER A 166 -4.96 10.94 -3.55
C SER A 166 -5.34 9.69 -4.31
N MET A 167 -4.48 8.68 -4.25
CA MET A 167 -4.69 7.37 -4.86
C MET A 167 -4.47 6.27 -3.83
N ILE A 168 -5.39 5.31 -3.77
CA ILE A 168 -5.17 4.01 -3.14
C ILE A 168 -4.96 3.00 -4.23
N THR A 169 -3.94 2.16 -4.09
CA THR A 169 -3.78 0.95 -4.90
C THR A 169 -3.74 -0.28 -4.01
N ILE A 170 -4.48 -1.31 -4.42
CA ILE A 170 -4.49 -2.64 -3.80
C ILE A 170 -3.84 -3.61 -4.78
N ALA A 171 -2.87 -4.38 -4.32
CA ALA A 171 -2.22 -5.45 -5.09
C ALA A 171 -2.62 -6.81 -4.52
N ILE A 172 -3.09 -7.71 -5.38
CA ILE A 172 -3.52 -9.07 -5.04
C ILE A 172 -2.75 -10.05 -5.91
N PRO A 173 -1.99 -11.01 -5.32
CA PRO A 173 -1.33 -12.04 -6.10
C PRO A 173 -2.32 -12.84 -6.95
N TYR A 174 -1.98 -13.11 -8.21
CA TYR A 174 -2.66 -14.13 -8.98
C TYR A 174 -2.43 -15.51 -8.34
N ALA A 175 -3.47 -16.33 -8.36
CA ALA A 175 -3.39 -17.72 -7.88
C ALA A 175 -2.56 -18.59 -8.83
#